data_93005c66b9e13c803ae7055338d31718
#
_entry.id   93005c66b9e13c803ae7055338d31718
#
_cell.length_a   1.000
_cell.length_b   1.000
_cell.length_c   1.000
_cell.angle_alpha   90.00
_cell.angle_beta   90.00
_cell.angle_gamma   90.00
#
_symmetry.space_group_name_H-M   'P 1'
#
loop_
_entity.id
_entity.type
_entity.pdbx_description
1 polymer ?
#
loop_
_entity_poly.entity_id
_entity_poly.type
_entity_poly.pdbx_seq_one_letter_code
_entity_poly.pdbx_strand_id
1 'polypeptide(L)'
;MFRRMVVMGLVAVGLVAGGPVAGGVTAWAAESPPRRSEPQGPSPSRSGHLPINGLRLYFEVYGELGKSKTPLLLIPGAFLATDSMKPWVAAFAAKRSVVVFDQQGHGRTADTSRKMSYEQFGDDAAALLRALKVERADVMGYSQGGGVALQLALRHPTLVNKLVSLSATYRKDGWYPAVFKAIEGLNTKMFADSPIERAFRKHTPDAKAFEAYVEKVKVLNINDQNITDAQMRAISAQTMVIVGDADGVKPEHAVAMFKLRGGGNEEAAGTGMLTKVPAARLVILPATSHIGLTGEANVLESMVTPFLDDAPPANPSLW
;
A
#
# COMPACT_ATOMS: atom_id res chain seq x y z
N MET A 1 1.98 -24.18 -20.51
CA MET A 1 1.90 -22.72 -20.50
C MET A 1 1.32 -22.15 -19.21
N PHE A 2 1.13 -22.96 -18.16
CA PHE A 2 0.52 -22.59 -16.87
C PHE A 2 1.53 -22.31 -15.72
N ARG A 3 2.83 -22.26 -16.01
CA ARG A 3 3.89 -22.07 -14.99
C ARG A 3 4.34 -20.62 -14.75
N ARG A 4 3.75 -19.64 -15.43
CA ARG A 4 4.26 -18.24 -15.41
C ARG A 4 3.43 -17.22 -14.61
N MET A 5 2.40 -17.67 -13.88
CA MET A 5 1.48 -16.73 -13.19
C MET A 5 1.63 -16.70 -11.65
N VAL A 6 2.67 -17.33 -11.09
CA VAL A 6 2.74 -17.58 -9.63
C VAL A 6 3.70 -16.66 -8.87
N VAL A 7 4.38 -15.71 -9.51
CA VAL A 7 5.38 -14.86 -8.82
C VAL A 7 4.85 -13.49 -8.40
N MET A 8 3.59 -13.16 -8.62
CA MET A 8 3.00 -11.93 -8.05
C MET A 8 2.44 -12.08 -6.62
N GLY A 9 2.38 -13.30 -6.11
CA GLY A 9 1.97 -13.56 -4.73
C GLY A 9 3.20 -13.82 -3.87
N LEU A 10 3.68 -12.84 -3.15
CA LEU A 10 4.53 -13.11 -2.01
C LEU A 10 3.74 -14.05 -1.09
N VAL A 11 4.16 -15.33 -1.10
CA VAL A 11 3.81 -16.32 -0.10
C VAL A 11 2.43 -16.95 -0.13
N ALA A 12 2.27 -17.97 -0.97
CA ALA A 12 1.56 -19.19 -0.59
C ALA A 12 2.00 -20.31 -1.53
N VAL A 13 3.03 -21.06 -1.18
CA VAL A 13 3.29 -22.37 -1.80
C VAL A 13 3.00 -23.45 -0.76
N GLY A 14 1.73 -23.88 -0.76
CA GLY A 14 1.37 -25.18 -0.22
C GLY A 14 1.62 -26.23 -1.33
N LEU A 15 2.63 -27.06 -1.19
CA LEU A 15 2.80 -28.27 -2.01
C LEU A 15 1.70 -29.28 -1.63
N VAL A 16 0.76 -29.49 -2.54
CA VAL A 16 -0.07 -30.71 -2.52
C VAL A 16 0.45 -31.65 -3.60
N ALA A 17 1.06 -32.74 -3.17
CA ALA A 17 1.44 -33.85 -4.02
C ALA A 17 0.16 -34.66 -4.38
N GLY A 18 -0.25 -34.61 -5.63
CA GLY A 18 -1.31 -35.46 -6.21
C GLY A 18 -0.81 -36.10 -7.50
N GLY A 19 -0.87 -37.43 -7.56
CA GLY A 19 -0.39 -38.27 -8.65
C GLY A 19 -1.17 -38.12 -9.97
N PRO A 20 -0.71 -38.77 -11.07
CA PRO A 20 -1.20 -38.50 -12.43
C PRO A 20 -2.52 -39.22 -12.72
N VAL A 21 -3.50 -38.46 -13.18
CA VAL A 21 -4.69 -39.01 -13.88
C VAL A 21 -4.53 -38.73 -15.38
N ALA A 22 -4.35 -39.78 -16.16
CA ALA A 22 -4.33 -39.71 -17.61
C ALA A 22 -5.79 -39.60 -18.13
N GLY A 23 -6.15 -38.46 -18.72
CA GLY A 23 -7.37 -38.25 -19.46
C GLY A 23 -7.11 -37.30 -20.62
N GLY A 24 -7.16 -37.81 -21.86
CA GLY A 24 -6.95 -37.02 -23.07
C GLY A 24 -8.07 -36.01 -23.27
N VAL A 25 -7.70 -34.74 -23.35
CA VAL A 25 -8.56 -33.65 -23.76
C VAL A 25 -7.96 -33.04 -25.02
N THR A 26 -8.69 -33.13 -26.13
CA THR A 26 -8.39 -32.45 -27.40
C THR A 26 -8.34 -30.93 -27.15
N ALA A 27 -7.17 -30.34 -27.35
CA ALA A 27 -6.98 -28.91 -27.22
C ALA A 27 -7.67 -28.18 -28.38
N TRP A 28 -8.74 -27.48 -28.09
CA TRP A 28 -9.22 -26.39 -28.94
C TRP A 28 -8.24 -25.22 -28.75
N ALA A 29 -7.52 -24.87 -29.81
CA ALA A 29 -6.77 -23.65 -29.88
C ALA A 29 -7.77 -22.47 -30.01
N ALA A 30 -8.22 -21.95 -28.90
CA ALA A 30 -8.89 -20.65 -28.88
C ALA A 30 -7.85 -19.57 -29.17
N GLU A 31 -7.98 -18.88 -30.29
CA GLU A 31 -7.23 -17.64 -30.54
C GLU A 31 -7.47 -16.69 -29.39
N SER A 32 -6.37 -16.27 -28.77
CA SER A 32 -6.43 -15.26 -27.70
C SER A 32 -7.05 -13.99 -28.29
N PRO A 33 -8.11 -13.42 -27.68
CA PRO A 33 -8.65 -12.17 -28.18
C PRO A 33 -7.56 -11.11 -28.19
N PRO A 34 -7.59 -10.17 -29.15
CA PRO A 34 -6.60 -9.11 -29.23
C PRO A 34 -6.56 -8.37 -27.87
N ARG A 35 -5.37 -8.18 -27.32
CA ARG A 35 -5.20 -7.39 -26.09
C ARG A 35 -5.82 -6.02 -26.35
N ARG A 36 -6.93 -5.74 -25.70
CA ARG A 36 -7.42 -4.37 -25.63
C ARG A 36 -6.27 -3.54 -25.06
N SER A 37 -5.90 -2.47 -25.75
CA SER A 37 -5.00 -1.46 -25.16
C SER A 37 -5.61 -1.05 -23.83
N GLU A 38 -4.88 -1.30 -22.74
CA GLU A 38 -5.32 -0.82 -21.44
C GLU A 38 -5.56 0.68 -21.57
N PRO A 39 -6.66 1.21 -21.03
CA PRO A 39 -6.88 2.65 -21.01
C PRO A 39 -5.65 3.28 -20.39
N GLN A 40 -4.97 4.16 -21.10
CA GLN A 40 -3.86 4.91 -20.54
C GLN A 40 -4.43 5.72 -19.38
N GLY A 41 -4.02 5.38 -18.15
CA GLY A 41 -4.39 6.15 -16.96
C GLY A 41 -3.96 7.62 -17.09
N PRO A 42 -4.37 8.50 -16.17
CA PRO A 42 -4.03 9.90 -16.24
C PRO A 42 -2.51 10.10 -16.31
N SER A 43 -2.07 11.06 -17.11
CA SER A 43 -0.67 11.48 -17.14
C SER A 43 -0.37 12.40 -15.95
N PRO A 44 0.82 12.32 -15.34
CA PRO A 44 1.19 13.23 -14.28
C PRO A 44 1.28 14.68 -14.79
N SER A 45 0.73 15.61 -14.03
CA SER A 45 0.86 17.05 -14.27
C SER A 45 2.29 17.55 -13.99
N ARG A 46 2.98 16.88 -13.08
CA ARG A 46 4.38 17.12 -12.72
C ARG A 46 5.03 15.82 -12.30
N SER A 47 6.25 15.58 -12.79
CA SER A 47 7.08 14.45 -12.37
C SER A 47 8.56 14.80 -12.42
N GLY A 48 9.39 14.06 -11.75
CA GLY A 48 10.82 14.25 -11.77
C GLY A 48 11.51 13.82 -10.48
N HIS A 49 12.71 14.32 -10.25
CA HIS A 49 13.50 14.02 -9.07
C HIS A 49 13.69 15.26 -8.21
N LEU A 50 13.62 15.08 -6.90
CA LEU A 50 13.97 16.10 -5.91
C LEU A 50 15.07 15.59 -4.99
N PRO A 51 15.97 16.48 -4.52
CA PRO A 51 16.98 16.14 -3.52
C PRO A 51 16.28 16.04 -2.15
N ILE A 52 16.05 14.83 -1.68
CA ILE A 52 15.35 14.53 -0.41
C ILE A 52 16.25 13.68 0.45
N ASN A 53 16.71 14.19 1.58
CA ASN A 53 17.49 13.47 2.60
C ASN A 53 18.64 12.62 2.02
N GLY A 54 19.39 13.17 1.05
CA GLY A 54 20.50 12.49 0.37
C GLY A 54 20.09 11.56 -0.77
N LEU A 55 18.81 11.48 -1.12
CA LEU A 55 18.31 10.79 -2.30
C LEU A 55 18.03 11.77 -3.44
N ARG A 56 18.09 11.27 -4.66
CA ARG A 56 17.37 11.82 -5.82
C ARG A 56 16.03 11.09 -5.91
N LEU A 57 15.08 11.51 -5.08
CA LEU A 57 13.78 10.85 -4.93
C LEU A 57 12.88 11.20 -6.11
N TYR A 58 12.39 10.18 -6.82
CA TYR A 58 11.43 10.33 -7.92
C TYR A 58 10.00 10.44 -7.40
N PHE A 59 9.23 11.33 -8.01
CA PHE A 59 7.82 11.54 -7.68
C PHE A 59 6.99 11.87 -8.92
N GLU A 60 5.69 11.66 -8.78
CA GLU A 60 4.66 12.06 -9.73
C GLU A 60 3.53 12.77 -9.00
N VAL A 61 3.02 13.84 -9.60
CA VAL A 61 1.83 14.57 -9.14
C VAL A 61 0.78 14.47 -10.23
N TYR A 62 -0.43 14.15 -9.85
CA TYR A 62 -1.60 14.11 -10.71
C TYR A 62 -2.61 15.14 -10.23
N GLY A 63 -3.14 15.93 -11.15
CA GLY A 63 -3.96 17.09 -10.82
C GLY A 63 -3.11 18.28 -10.35
N GLU A 64 -3.74 19.25 -9.71
CA GLU A 64 -3.11 20.49 -9.27
C GLU A 64 -3.12 20.59 -7.75
N LEU A 65 -1.94 20.73 -7.15
CA LEU A 65 -1.78 20.93 -5.70
C LEU A 65 -2.30 22.30 -5.29
N GLY A 66 -2.87 22.39 -4.08
CA GLY A 66 -3.36 23.67 -3.54
C GLY A 66 -4.77 24.07 -3.99
N LYS A 67 -5.43 23.27 -4.83
CA LYS A 67 -6.86 23.44 -5.13
C LYS A 67 -7.75 22.77 -4.09
N SER A 68 -9.02 22.95 -4.16
CA SER A 68 -10.13 22.76 -3.20
C SER A 68 -10.09 21.56 -2.23
N LYS A 69 -9.36 20.48 -2.53
CA LYS A 69 -9.29 19.27 -1.66
C LYS A 69 -7.86 19.01 -1.19
N THR A 70 -7.74 18.48 0.02
CA THR A 70 -6.48 17.96 0.54
C THR A 70 -5.90 16.90 -0.43
N PRO A 71 -4.64 17.05 -0.86
CA PRO A 71 -4.02 16.09 -1.77
C PRO A 71 -3.85 14.73 -1.09
N LEU A 72 -3.90 13.65 -1.87
CA LEU A 72 -3.66 12.29 -1.41
C LEU A 72 -2.21 11.90 -1.71
N LEU A 73 -1.45 11.55 -0.68
CA LEU A 73 -0.16 10.89 -0.81
C LEU A 73 -0.38 9.38 -0.83
N LEU A 74 -0.01 8.72 -1.93
CA LEU A 74 0.01 7.26 -2.06
C LEU A 74 1.42 6.74 -1.80
N ILE A 75 1.57 5.76 -0.90
CA ILE A 75 2.85 5.15 -0.54
C ILE A 75 2.82 3.67 -0.96
N PRO A 76 3.64 3.28 -1.95
CA PRO A 76 3.70 1.91 -2.44
C PRO A 76 4.21 0.92 -1.39
N GLY A 77 3.85 -0.37 -1.55
CA GLY A 77 4.40 -1.46 -0.76
C GLY A 77 5.83 -1.86 -1.17
N ALA A 78 6.37 -2.87 -0.48
CA ALA A 78 7.65 -3.47 -0.83
C ALA A 78 7.66 -3.94 -2.29
N PHE A 79 8.76 -3.73 -2.97
CA PHE A 79 8.96 -4.09 -4.39
C PHE A 79 8.04 -3.36 -5.39
N LEU A 80 7.20 -2.44 -4.94
CA LEU A 80 6.33 -1.63 -5.79
C LEU A 80 6.91 -0.23 -5.98
N ALA A 81 6.57 0.37 -7.12
CA ALA A 81 6.97 1.72 -7.49
C ALA A 81 5.76 2.50 -8.03
N THR A 82 5.95 3.75 -8.40
CA THR A 82 4.91 4.62 -8.98
C THR A 82 4.17 3.94 -10.13
N ASP A 83 4.89 3.21 -11.01
CA ASP A 83 4.29 2.48 -12.13
C ASP A 83 3.28 1.42 -11.67
N SER A 84 3.49 0.81 -10.51
CA SER A 84 2.57 -0.20 -9.93
C SER A 84 1.31 0.43 -9.34
N MET A 85 1.34 1.72 -9.03
CA MET A 85 0.22 2.44 -8.40
C MET A 85 -0.75 3.06 -9.41
N LYS A 86 -0.50 2.93 -10.72
CA LYS A 86 -1.33 3.55 -11.77
C LYS A 86 -2.83 3.27 -11.67
N PRO A 87 -3.30 2.04 -11.36
CA PRO A 87 -4.73 1.78 -11.18
C PRO A 87 -5.33 2.60 -10.02
N TRP A 88 -4.60 2.71 -8.91
CA TRP A 88 -5.05 3.50 -7.75
C TRP A 88 -4.99 5.00 -8.03
N VAL A 89 -3.91 5.45 -8.68
CA VAL A 89 -3.82 6.84 -9.15
C VAL A 89 -5.00 7.18 -10.04
N ALA A 90 -5.35 6.33 -11.02
CA ALA A 90 -6.47 6.59 -11.93
C ALA A 90 -7.80 6.71 -11.18
N ALA A 91 -8.03 5.87 -10.16
CA ALA A 91 -9.24 5.90 -9.37
C ALA A 91 -9.36 7.19 -8.53
N PHE A 92 -8.29 7.60 -7.85
CA PHE A 92 -8.33 8.75 -6.94
C PHE A 92 -8.11 10.09 -7.64
N ALA A 93 -7.30 10.16 -8.72
CA ALA A 93 -6.96 11.41 -9.41
C ALA A 93 -8.15 12.06 -10.12
N ALA A 94 -9.23 11.30 -10.37
CA ALA A 94 -10.49 11.85 -10.87
C ALA A 94 -11.19 12.80 -9.87
N LYS A 95 -10.85 12.71 -8.57
CA LYS A 95 -11.58 13.41 -7.50
C LYS A 95 -10.71 14.36 -6.68
N ARG A 96 -9.40 14.18 -6.67
CA ARG A 96 -8.41 14.99 -5.93
C ARG A 96 -7.04 14.91 -6.53
N SER A 97 -6.15 15.83 -6.19
CA SER A 97 -4.75 15.69 -6.56
C SER A 97 -4.10 14.52 -5.82
N VAL A 98 -3.24 13.79 -6.52
CA VAL A 98 -2.53 12.63 -6.00
C VAL A 98 -1.03 12.84 -6.14
N VAL A 99 -0.29 12.55 -5.08
CA VAL A 99 1.17 12.48 -5.07
C VAL A 99 1.55 11.02 -4.86
N VAL A 100 2.46 10.51 -5.66
CA VAL A 100 3.06 9.19 -5.48
C VAL A 100 4.56 9.28 -5.71
N PHE A 101 5.36 8.47 -5.05
CA PHE A 101 6.82 8.54 -5.15
C PHE A 101 7.45 7.15 -5.03
N ASP A 102 8.65 7.04 -5.56
CA ASP A 102 9.47 5.85 -5.44
C ASP A 102 10.33 5.94 -4.18
N GLN A 103 10.17 5.01 -3.26
CA GLN A 103 10.99 4.92 -2.04
C GLN A 103 12.45 4.59 -2.40
N GLN A 104 13.39 4.77 -1.48
CA GLN A 104 14.80 4.41 -1.69
C GLN A 104 14.94 2.99 -2.26
N GLY A 105 15.69 2.83 -3.34
CA GLY A 105 15.92 1.57 -4.00
C GLY A 105 14.75 1.08 -4.88
N HIS A 106 13.62 1.79 -4.91
CA HIS A 106 12.46 1.41 -5.71
C HIS A 106 12.36 2.28 -6.98
N GLY A 107 11.91 1.66 -8.06
CA GLY A 107 11.61 2.35 -9.31
C GLY A 107 12.76 3.23 -9.82
N ARG A 108 12.52 4.52 -9.90
CA ARG A 108 13.46 5.55 -10.40
C ARG A 108 14.29 6.21 -9.29
N THR A 109 14.02 5.88 -8.02
CA THR A 109 14.84 6.33 -6.88
C THR A 109 15.94 5.31 -6.60
N ALA A 110 17.17 5.66 -6.95
CA ALA A 110 18.32 4.77 -6.72
C ALA A 110 18.50 4.45 -5.23
N ASP A 111 19.06 3.27 -4.96
CA ASP A 111 19.52 2.92 -3.62
C ASP A 111 20.82 3.67 -3.27
N THR A 112 21.06 3.81 -1.98
CA THR A 112 22.28 4.40 -1.42
C THR A 112 22.83 3.49 -0.31
N SER A 113 23.98 3.85 0.26
CA SER A 113 24.54 3.13 1.41
C SER A 113 23.69 3.27 2.69
N ARG A 114 22.73 4.20 2.70
CA ARG A 114 21.83 4.44 3.85
C ARG A 114 21.01 3.18 4.16
N LYS A 115 20.91 2.84 5.45
CA LYS A 115 20.04 1.76 5.90
C LYS A 115 18.57 2.10 5.59
N MET A 116 17.81 1.12 5.14
CA MET A 116 16.37 1.27 5.01
C MET A 116 15.69 1.09 6.36
N SER A 117 14.76 1.99 6.72
CA SER A 117 13.86 1.83 7.86
C SER A 117 12.53 2.53 7.59
N TYR A 118 11.49 2.12 8.28
CA TYR A 118 10.15 2.71 8.18
C TYR A 118 10.16 4.19 8.59
N GLU A 119 10.91 4.52 9.63
CA GLU A 119 11.08 5.89 10.13
C GLU A 119 11.72 6.78 9.07
N GLN A 120 12.81 6.29 8.46
CA GLN A 120 13.51 7.04 7.43
C GLN A 120 12.64 7.27 6.19
N PHE A 121 11.87 6.27 5.78
CA PHE A 121 10.93 6.42 4.67
C PHE A 121 9.79 7.38 5.00
N GLY A 122 9.34 7.40 6.27
CA GLY A 122 8.38 8.40 6.76
C GLY A 122 8.95 9.83 6.71
N ASP A 123 10.20 10.01 7.12
CA ASP A 123 10.90 11.30 7.04
C ASP A 123 11.13 11.75 5.58
N ASP A 124 11.40 10.81 4.66
CA ASP A 124 11.52 11.09 3.23
C ASP A 124 10.18 11.55 2.63
N ALA A 125 9.09 10.89 2.99
CA ALA A 125 7.75 11.29 2.58
C ALA A 125 7.38 12.68 3.09
N ALA A 126 7.72 13.01 4.36
CA ALA A 126 7.52 14.33 4.93
C ALA A 126 8.34 15.41 4.20
N ALA A 127 9.60 15.12 3.92
CA ALA A 127 10.47 16.05 3.20
C ALA A 127 9.99 16.28 1.76
N LEU A 128 9.48 15.23 1.08
CA LEU A 128 8.86 15.37 -0.23
C LEU A 128 7.64 16.31 -0.20
N LEU A 129 6.71 16.10 0.73
CA LEU A 129 5.53 16.95 0.87
C LEU A 129 5.93 18.43 1.07
N ARG A 130 6.92 18.70 1.94
CA ARG A 130 7.43 20.07 2.15
C ARG A 130 8.08 20.64 0.89
N ALA A 131 8.88 19.86 0.17
CA ALA A 131 9.50 20.29 -1.09
C ALA A 131 8.47 20.59 -2.19
N LEU A 132 7.31 19.92 -2.14
CA LEU A 132 6.17 20.18 -3.01
C LEU A 132 5.27 21.32 -2.50
N LYS A 133 5.61 21.94 -1.36
CA LYS A 133 4.81 22.97 -0.68
C LYS A 133 3.41 22.48 -0.28
N VAL A 134 3.29 21.20 0.07
CA VAL A 134 2.08 20.61 0.61
C VAL A 134 2.16 20.73 2.14
N GLU A 135 1.32 21.58 2.72
CA GLU A 135 1.28 21.81 4.15
C GLU A 135 0.61 20.65 4.89
N ARG A 136 -0.38 20.02 4.25
CA ARG A 136 -1.14 18.91 4.82
C ARG A 136 -1.65 17.99 3.72
N ALA A 137 -1.55 16.66 3.92
CA ALA A 137 -2.01 15.65 2.98
C ALA A 137 -2.85 14.57 3.68
N ASP A 138 -3.79 13.99 2.95
CA ASP A 138 -4.31 12.67 3.27
C ASP A 138 -3.26 11.64 2.85
N VAL A 139 -3.05 10.61 3.65
CA VAL A 139 -1.98 9.63 3.42
C VAL A 139 -2.57 8.23 3.35
N MET A 140 -2.32 7.52 2.28
CA MET A 140 -2.74 6.15 2.07
C MET A 140 -1.52 5.30 1.73
N GLY A 141 -1.21 4.33 2.56
CA GLY A 141 -0.08 3.43 2.37
C GLY A 141 -0.50 1.97 2.35
N TYR A 142 0.11 1.19 1.46
CA TYR A 142 -0.14 -0.23 1.30
C TYR A 142 1.05 -1.06 1.78
N SER A 143 0.82 -2.09 2.61
CA SER A 143 1.85 -3.03 3.08
C SER A 143 3.01 -2.27 3.75
N GLN A 144 4.26 -2.42 3.30
CA GLN A 144 5.39 -1.58 3.74
C GLN A 144 5.04 -0.09 3.73
N GLY A 145 4.38 0.39 2.66
CA GLY A 145 3.94 1.77 2.58
C GLY A 145 2.91 2.17 3.64
N GLY A 146 2.10 1.23 4.12
CA GLY A 146 1.19 1.44 5.26
C GLY A 146 1.96 1.63 6.57
N GLY A 147 3.02 0.86 6.79
CA GLY A 147 3.95 1.07 7.89
C GLY A 147 4.66 2.43 7.82
N VAL A 148 5.08 2.83 6.63
CA VAL A 148 5.66 4.16 6.39
C VAL A 148 4.65 5.27 6.67
N ALA A 149 3.38 5.09 6.29
CA ALA A 149 2.31 6.04 6.57
C ALA A 149 2.06 6.23 8.08
N LEU A 150 2.14 5.13 8.86
CA LEU A 150 2.10 5.20 10.33
C LEU A 150 3.26 6.01 10.90
N GLN A 151 4.49 5.78 10.43
CA GLN A 151 5.67 6.54 10.87
C GLN A 151 5.56 8.02 10.48
N LEU A 152 5.09 8.31 9.27
CA LEU A 152 4.83 9.68 8.83
C LEU A 152 3.84 10.38 9.77
N ALA A 153 2.74 9.72 10.13
CA ALA A 153 1.72 10.28 11.02
C ALA A 153 2.22 10.49 12.46
N LEU A 154 3.10 9.60 12.96
CA LEU A 154 3.71 9.71 14.28
C LEU A 154 4.74 10.82 14.37
N ARG A 155 5.61 10.90 13.38
CA ARG A 155 6.80 11.77 13.40
C ARG A 155 6.51 13.17 12.87
N HIS A 156 5.49 13.30 12.01
CA HIS A 156 5.10 14.56 11.35
C HIS A 156 3.58 14.78 11.43
N PRO A 157 2.99 14.82 12.63
CA PRO A 157 1.54 14.82 12.82
C PRO A 157 0.82 15.99 12.15
N THR A 158 1.49 17.14 11.99
CA THR A 158 0.89 18.31 11.34
C THR A 158 0.75 18.15 9.83
N LEU A 159 1.54 17.29 9.20
CA LEU A 159 1.47 17.04 7.76
C LEU A 159 0.37 16.05 7.36
N VAL A 160 -0.12 15.23 8.29
CA VAL A 160 -1.11 14.20 7.99
C VAL A 160 -2.50 14.66 8.41
N ASN A 161 -3.40 14.79 7.44
CA ASN A 161 -4.81 15.11 7.67
C ASN A 161 -5.58 13.85 8.07
N LYS A 162 -5.61 12.87 7.17
CA LYS A 162 -6.22 11.55 7.39
C LYS A 162 -5.25 10.46 7.00
N LEU A 163 -5.36 9.33 7.66
CA LEU A 163 -4.48 8.18 7.48
C LEU A 163 -5.30 6.97 7.03
N VAL A 164 -4.92 6.35 5.92
CA VAL A 164 -5.46 5.08 5.46
C VAL A 164 -4.33 4.05 5.47
N SER A 165 -4.43 3.08 6.36
CA SER A 165 -3.48 1.98 6.48
C SER A 165 -4.07 0.73 5.83
N LEU A 166 -3.47 0.30 4.70
CA LEU A 166 -3.90 -0.88 3.96
C LEU A 166 -2.93 -2.03 4.17
N SER A 167 -3.45 -3.17 4.61
CA SER A 167 -2.66 -4.42 4.76
C SER A 167 -1.32 -4.20 5.46
N ALA A 168 -1.32 -3.44 6.55
CA ALA A 168 -0.11 -3.10 7.29
C ALA A 168 -0.30 -3.31 8.79
N THR A 169 0.80 -3.52 9.48
CA THR A 169 0.85 -3.68 10.92
C THR A 169 1.59 -2.52 11.57
N TYR A 170 1.32 -2.27 12.83
CA TYR A 170 2.08 -1.31 13.62
C TYR A 170 3.20 -1.99 14.43
N ARG A 171 3.18 -3.33 14.50
CA ARG A 171 4.24 -4.15 15.09
C ARG A 171 4.25 -5.56 14.52
N LYS A 172 5.38 -6.23 14.65
CA LYS A 172 5.69 -7.51 14.03
C LYS A 172 4.68 -8.62 14.33
N ASP A 173 4.15 -8.70 15.54
CA ASP A 173 3.21 -9.74 15.95
C ASP A 173 1.82 -9.67 15.26
N GLY A 174 1.57 -8.59 14.51
CA GLY A 174 0.38 -8.43 13.68
C GLY A 174 0.36 -9.29 12.43
N TRP A 175 1.50 -9.79 11.99
CA TRP A 175 1.60 -10.70 10.86
C TRP A 175 1.44 -12.15 11.27
N TYR A 176 0.91 -12.99 10.37
CA TYR A 176 1.02 -14.42 10.53
C TYR A 176 2.49 -14.87 10.41
N PRO A 177 2.95 -15.86 11.22
CA PRO A 177 4.34 -16.33 11.17
C PRO A 177 4.78 -16.85 9.78
N ALA A 178 3.84 -17.36 9.00
CA ALA A 178 4.09 -17.81 7.63
C ALA A 178 4.62 -16.70 6.71
N VAL A 179 4.24 -15.43 6.97
CA VAL A 179 4.73 -14.26 6.22
C VAL A 179 6.24 -14.12 6.40
N PHE A 180 6.74 -14.18 7.64
CA PHE A 180 8.18 -14.07 7.90
C PHE A 180 8.96 -15.23 7.29
N LYS A 181 8.45 -16.47 7.44
CA LYS A 181 9.08 -17.64 6.83
C LYS A 181 9.25 -17.48 5.32
N ALA A 182 8.29 -16.87 4.69
CA ALA A 182 8.37 -16.65 3.26
C ALA A 182 9.27 -15.47 2.89
N ILE A 183 9.28 -14.37 3.67
CA ILE A 183 10.22 -13.28 3.47
C ILE A 183 11.67 -13.77 3.69
N GLU A 184 11.93 -14.59 4.69
CA GLU A 184 13.25 -15.22 4.92
C GLU A 184 13.72 -16.02 3.71
N GLY A 185 12.82 -16.72 3.03
CA GLY A 185 13.10 -17.48 1.82
C GLY A 185 13.33 -16.65 0.56
N LEU A 186 13.03 -15.33 0.57
CA LEU A 186 13.17 -14.46 -0.60
C LEU A 186 14.62 -14.44 -1.12
N ASN A 187 14.74 -14.63 -2.43
CA ASN A 187 15.99 -14.49 -3.16
C ASN A 187 15.70 -14.07 -4.60
N THR A 188 16.72 -13.61 -5.31
CA THR A 188 16.58 -13.08 -6.68
C THR A 188 16.04 -14.08 -7.70
N LYS A 189 16.25 -15.39 -7.50
CA LYS A 189 15.73 -16.43 -8.40
C LYS A 189 14.20 -16.49 -8.40
N MET A 190 13.57 -16.13 -7.27
CA MET A 190 12.10 -16.07 -7.17
C MET A 190 11.50 -14.94 -8.01
N PHE A 191 12.29 -13.91 -8.30
CA PHE A 191 11.88 -12.77 -9.11
C PHE A 191 12.30 -12.91 -10.57
N ALA A 192 12.99 -13.99 -10.96
CA ALA A 192 13.47 -14.17 -12.33
C ALA A 192 12.34 -14.02 -13.35
N ASP A 193 12.53 -13.12 -14.32
CA ASP A 193 11.53 -12.77 -15.35
C ASP A 193 10.19 -12.23 -14.78
N SER A 194 10.15 -11.85 -13.52
CA SER A 194 8.95 -11.25 -12.93
C SER A 194 8.75 -9.78 -13.36
N PRO A 195 7.54 -9.24 -13.25
CA PRO A 195 7.31 -7.80 -13.42
C PRO A 195 8.14 -6.94 -12.46
N ILE A 196 8.42 -7.43 -11.25
CA ILE A 196 9.23 -6.73 -10.24
C ILE A 196 10.68 -6.59 -10.72
N GLU A 197 11.31 -7.68 -11.16
CA GLU A 197 12.67 -7.63 -11.68
C GLU A 197 12.75 -6.75 -12.94
N ARG A 198 11.81 -6.90 -13.87
CA ARG A 198 11.78 -6.07 -15.08
C ARG A 198 11.61 -4.59 -14.76
N ALA A 199 10.75 -4.23 -13.82
CA ALA A 199 10.55 -2.86 -13.39
C ALA A 199 11.82 -2.28 -12.75
N PHE A 200 12.52 -3.05 -11.92
CA PHE A 200 13.79 -2.64 -11.32
C PHE A 200 14.86 -2.44 -12.40
N ARG A 201 15.08 -3.45 -13.27
CA ARG A 201 16.12 -3.43 -14.30
C ARG A 201 15.92 -2.35 -15.36
N LYS A 202 14.69 -1.90 -15.58
CA LYS A 202 14.39 -0.76 -16.45
C LYS A 202 15.13 0.50 -16.02
N HIS A 203 15.36 0.67 -14.72
CA HIS A 203 15.99 1.86 -14.15
C HIS A 203 17.39 1.59 -13.59
N THR A 204 17.66 0.34 -13.22
CA THR A 204 18.93 -0.09 -12.64
C THR A 204 19.30 -1.46 -13.24
N PRO A 205 20.00 -1.50 -14.39
CA PRO A 205 20.26 -2.76 -15.11
C PRO A 205 21.28 -3.69 -14.44
N ASP A 206 22.01 -3.21 -13.43
CA ASP A 206 23.02 -4.01 -12.73
C ASP A 206 22.37 -5.14 -11.90
N ALA A 207 22.83 -6.38 -12.15
CA ALA A 207 22.34 -7.56 -11.45
C ALA A 207 22.71 -7.57 -9.97
N LYS A 208 23.88 -7.07 -9.59
CA LYS A 208 24.31 -6.97 -8.18
C LYS A 208 23.49 -5.94 -7.41
N ALA A 209 23.10 -4.87 -8.08
CA ALA A 209 22.21 -3.87 -7.50
C ALA A 209 20.82 -4.47 -7.19
N PHE A 210 20.31 -5.36 -8.05
CA PHE A 210 19.05 -6.04 -7.78
C PHE A 210 19.14 -7.00 -6.59
N GLU A 211 20.23 -7.74 -6.48
CA GLU A 211 20.47 -8.63 -5.33
C GLU A 211 20.56 -7.85 -4.03
N ALA A 212 21.33 -6.76 -4.00
CA ALA A 212 21.45 -5.87 -2.85
C ALA A 212 20.10 -5.26 -2.45
N TYR A 213 19.30 -4.86 -3.43
CA TYR A 213 17.95 -4.34 -3.22
C TYR A 213 17.03 -5.37 -2.57
N VAL A 214 16.97 -6.59 -3.13
CA VAL A 214 16.14 -7.67 -2.58
C VAL A 214 16.53 -7.96 -1.14
N GLU A 215 17.84 -8.03 -0.83
CA GLU A 215 18.32 -8.29 0.53
C GLU A 215 17.98 -7.14 1.49
N LYS A 216 18.15 -5.88 1.09
CA LYS A 216 17.78 -4.73 1.94
C LYS A 216 16.29 -4.67 2.25
N VAL A 217 15.43 -4.90 1.25
CA VAL A 217 13.98 -4.92 1.43
C VAL A 217 13.57 -6.10 2.30
N LYS A 218 14.18 -7.27 2.12
CA LYS A 218 14.00 -8.45 2.97
C LYS A 218 14.35 -8.13 4.43
N VAL A 219 15.54 -7.56 4.68
CA VAL A 219 15.99 -7.20 6.04
C VAL A 219 15.04 -6.17 6.68
N LEU A 220 14.59 -5.17 5.93
CA LEU A 220 13.62 -4.19 6.41
C LEU A 220 12.33 -4.87 6.88
N ASN A 221 11.76 -5.76 6.06
CA ASN A 221 10.48 -6.39 6.35
C ASN A 221 10.57 -7.51 7.40
N ILE A 222 11.71 -8.21 7.53
CA ILE A 222 11.93 -9.18 8.62
C ILE A 222 12.02 -8.47 9.98
N ASN A 223 12.75 -7.35 10.04
CA ASN A 223 12.88 -6.59 11.27
C ASN A 223 11.56 -5.91 11.64
N ASP A 224 10.81 -5.48 10.61
CA ASP A 224 9.56 -4.74 10.74
C ASP A 224 9.69 -3.52 11.66
N GLN A 225 8.59 -2.93 12.05
CA GLN A 225 8.53 -1.85 13.01
C GLN A 225 7.91 -2.31 14.33
N ASN A 226 8.13 -1.57 15.39
CA ASN A 226 7.54 -1.85 16.69
C ASN A 226 6.99 -0.56 17.30
N ILE A 227 5.88 -0.09 16.77
CA ILE A 227 5.13 1.03 17.32
C ILE A 227 4.37 0.54 18.54
N THR A 228 4.49 1.26 19.66
CA THR A 228 3.75 0.91 20.88
C THR A 228 2.28 1.31 20.80
N ASP A 229 1.44 0.69 21.62
CA ASP A 229 0.02 1.04 21.74
C ASP A 229 -0.17 2.52 22.13
N ALA A 230 0.72 3.05 22.98
CA ALA A 230 0.70 4.45 23.36
C ALA A 230 0.99 5.38 22.16
N GLN A 231 1.97 5.04 21.35
CA GLN A 231 2.27 5.76 20.12
C GLN A 231 1.11 5.68 19.12
N MET A 232 0.50 4.50 18.95
CA MET A 232 -0.69 4.36 18.11
C MET A 232 -1.82 5.29 18.56
N ARG A 233 -2.08 5.39 19.87
CA ARG A 233 -3.09 6.32 20.42
C ARG A 233 -2.72 7.79 20.19
N ALA A 234 -1.43 8.12 20.15
CA ALA A 234 -0.94 9.48 19.99
C ALA A 234 -1.06 10.02 18.56
N ILE A 235 -1.29 9.18 17.54
CA ILE A 235 -1.52 9.66 16.18
C ILE A 235 -2.78 10.55 16.19
N SER A 236 -2.66 11.79 15.74
CA SER A 236 -3.77 12.77 15.74
C SER A 236 -4.71 12.62 14.55
N ALA A 237 -4.23 12.08 13.43
CA ALA A 237 -5.01 11.92 12.20
C ALA A 237 -6.16 10.93 12.38
N GLN A 238 -7.35 11.24 11.88
CA GLN A 238 -8.40 10.23 11.73
C GLN A 238 -7.87 9.08 10.88
N THR A 239 -8.22 7.84 11.24
CA THR A 239 -7.58 6.67 10.65
C THR A 239 -8.61 5.69 10.07
N MET A 240 -8.36 5.20 8.86
CA MET A 240 -9.05 4.05 8.29
C MET A 240 -8.07 2.87 8.19
N VAL A 241 -8.46 1.73 8.75
CA VAL A 241 -7.71 0.47 8.66
C VAL A 241 -8.44 -0.43 7.66
N ILE A 242 -7.72 -0.93 6.66
CA ILE A 242 -8.27 -1.82 5.63
C ILE A 242 -7.36 -3.04 5.50
N VAL A 243 -7.95 -4.23 5.55
CA VAL A 243 -7.29 -5.52 5.33
C VAL A 243 -8.19 -6.45 4.52
N GLY A 244 -7.64 -7.49 3.92
CA GLY A 244 -8.42 -8.61 3.40
C GLY A 244 -8.68 -9.67 4.48
N ASP A 245 -9.73 -10.47 4.35
CA ASP A 245 -10.00 -11.60 5.25
C ASP A 245 -9.02 -12.78 5.08
N ALA A 246 -8.33 -12.83 3.93
CA ALA A 246 -7.27 -13.78 3.60
C ALA A 246 -5.87 -13.12 3.52
N ASP A 247 -5.67 -12.02 4.27
CA ASP A 247 -4.42 -11.24 4.29
C ASP A 247 -3.32 -11.94 5.12
N GLY A 248 -2.09 -11.52 4.92
CA GLY A 248 -0.96 -11.82 5.82
C GLY A 248 -1.04 -11.11 7.17
N VAL A 249 -1.79 -10.02 7.25
CA VAL A 249 -2.12 -9.32 8.51
C VAL A 249 -3.24 -10.06 9.22
N LYS A 250 -3.06 -10.34 10.50
CA LYS A 250 -4.09 -10.96 11.33
C LYS A 250 -5.30 -10.03 11.48
N PRO A 251 -6.54 -10.50 11.26
CA PRO A 251 -7.74 -9.68 11.47
C PRO A 251 -7.82 -9.06 12.85
N GLU A 252 -7.39 -9.79 13.89
CA GLU A 252 -7.37 -9.31 15.28
C GLU A 252 -6.44 -8.10 15.44
N HIS A 253 -5.34 -8.04 14.67
CA HIS A 253 -4.43 -6.91 14.68
C HIS A 253 -5.07 -5.67 14.03
N ALA A 254 -5.79 -5.84 12.92
CA ALA A 254 -6.54 -4.76 12.30
C ALA A 254 -7.62 -4.21 13.25
N VAL A 255 -8.33 -5.08 13.98
CA VAL A 255 -9.28 -4.70 15.03
C VAL A 255 -8.57 -3.97 16.17
N ALA A 256 -7.40 -4.41 16.60
CA ALA A 256 -6.61 -3.72 17.63
C ALA A 256 -6.20 -2.32 17.17
N MET A 257 -5.69 -2.16 15.93
CA MET A 257 -5.39 -0.85 15.36
C MET A 257 -6.62 0.06 15.36
N PHE A 258 -7.77 -0.44 14.89
CA PHE A 258 -9.02 0.30 14.87
C PHE A 258 -9.41 0.80 16.28
N LYS A 259 -9.35 -0.06 17.30
CA LYS A 259 -9.65 0.30 18.69
C LYS A 259 -8.67 1.34 19.25
N LEU A 260 -7.36 1.15 19.02
CA LEU A 260 -6.32 2.07 19.46
C LEU A 260 -6.48 3.47 18.83
N ARG A 261 -7.06 3.53 17.63
CA ARG A 261 -7.32 4.78 16.93
C ARG A 261 -8.68 5.42 17.27
N GLY A 262 -9.35 4.95 18.31
CA GLY A 262 -10.63 5.48 18.76
C GLY A 262 -11.85 4.94 17.98
N GLY A 263 -11.73 3.72 17.48
CA GLY A 263 -12.84 3.02 16.84
C GLY A 263 -13.82 2.39 17.84
N GLY A 264 -15.05 2.23 17.40
CA GLY A 264 -16.19 1.80 18.20
C GLY A 264 -17.03 3.00 18.66
N ASN A 265 -18.31 2.78 18.87
CA ASN A 265 -19.25 3.81 19.32
C ASN A 265 -20.40 3.14 20.07
N GLU A 266 -20.39 3.23 21.42
CA GLU A 266 -21.41 2.62 22.28
C GLU A 266 -22.77 3.33 22.13
N GLU A 267 -22.77 4.64 21.90
CA GLU A 267 -24.01 5.40 21.67
C GLU A 267 -24.71 4.91 20.40
N ALA A 268 -23.95 4.74 19.31
CA ALA A 268 -24.50 4.20 18.07
C ALA A 268 -24.96 2.73 18.23
N ALA A 269 -24.27 1.95 19.05
CA ALA A 269 -24.69 0.58 19.35
C ALA A 269 -26.02 0.54 20.11
N GLY A 270 -26.24 1.48 21.05
CA GLY A 270 -27.48 1.58 21.82
C GLY A 270 -28.67 2.15 21.04
N THR A 271 -28.41 3.12 20.17
CA THR A 271 -29.46 3.83 19.40
C THR A 271 -29.72 3.27 18.01
N GLY A 272 -28.78 2.46 17.47
CA GLY A 272 -28.81 2.03 16.07
C GLY A 272 -28.46 3.14 15.07
N MET A 273 -28.15 4.35 15.52
CA MET A 273 -27.90 5.53 14.67
C MET A 273 -26.53 6.12 14.97
N LEU A 274 -25.83 6.54 13.93
CA LEU A 274 -24.53 7.19 14.05
C LEU A 274 -24.70 8.70 14.06
N THR A 275 -24.65 9.33 15.23
CA THR A 275 -24.76 10.79 15.41
C THR A 275 -23.40 11.48 15.23
N LYS A 276 -22.31 10.78 15.57
CA LYS A 276 -20.94 11.29 15.45
C LYS A 276 -20.07 10.23 14.80
N VAL A 277 -19.38 10.65 13.74
CA VAL A 277 -18.43 9.75 13.03
C VAL A 277 -17.23 9.44 13.94
N PRO A 278 -16.91 8.16 14.20
CA PRO A 278 -15.75 7.77 14.98
C PRO A 278 -14.44 8.25 14.34
N ALA A 279 -13.42 8.46 15.18
CA ALA A 279 -12.07 8.83 14.73
C ALA A 279 -11.39 7.74 13.90
N ALA A 280 -11.81 6.49 14.06
CA ALA A 280 -11.32 5.38 13.26
C ALA A 280 -12.46 4.65 12.52
N ARG A 281 -12.10 4.08 11.36
CA ARG A 281 -12.95 3.18 10.57
C ARG A 281 -12.21 1.88 10.28
N LEU A 282 -12.94 0.79 10.15
CA LEU A 282 -12.40 -0.54 9.84
C LEU A 282 -13.12 -1.13 8.64
N VAL A 283 -12.33 -1.68 7.72
CA VAL A 283 -12.82 -2.46 6.59
C VAL A 283 -12.06 -3.78 6.53
N ILE A 284 -12.79 -4.88 6.44
CA ILE A 284 -12.25 -6.20 6.13
C ILE A 284 -12.89 -6.65 4.83
N LEU A 285 -12.11 -6.72 3.75
CA LEU A 285 -12.59 -7.08 2.42
C LEU A 285 -12.73 -8.60 2.31
N PRO A 286 -13.90 -9.10 1.87
CA PRO A 286 -14.13 -10.54 1.75
C PRO A 286 -13.33 -11.12 0.58
N ALA A 287 -12.89 -12.38 0.73
CA ALA A 287 -12.15 -13.15 -0.27
C ALA A 287 -10.91 -12.42 -0.84
N THR A 288 -10.30 -11.54 -0.05
CA THR A 288 -9.21 -10.67 -0.49
C THR A 288 -7.92 -11.01 0.24
N SER A 289 -6.89 -11.40 -0.52
CA SER A 289 -5.55 -11.64 0.00
C SER A 289 -4.71 -10.36 0.02
N HIS A 290 -3.50 -10.44 0.64
CA HIS A 290 -2.54 -9.34 0.65
C HIS A 290 -2.31 -8.74 -0.73
N ILE A 291 -2.02 -9.58 -1.72
CA ILE A 291 -1.80 -9.14 -3.10
C ILE A 291 -3.11 -8.83 -3.82
N GLY A 292 -4.18 -9.57 -3.53
CA GLY A 292 -5.51 -9.33 -4.11
C GLY A 292 -5.98 -7.88 -3.93
N LEU A 293 -5.61 -7.26 -2.81
CA LEU A 293 -5.92 -5.87 -2.50
C LEU A 293 -5.41 -4.88 -3.56
N THR A 294 -4.32 -5.19 -4.26
CA THR A 294 -3.78 -4.34 -5.32
C THR A 294 -4.71 -4.24 -6.54
N GLY A 295 -5.58 -5.23 -6.73
CA GLY A 295 -6.60 -5.25 -7.79
C GLY A 295 -7.88 -4.48 -7.46
N GLU A 296 -8.08 -4.08 -6.20
CA GLU A 296 -9.34 -3.53 -5.68
C GLU A 296 -9.43 -1.99 -5.78
N ALA A 297 -8.80 -1.36 -6.77
CA ALA A 297 -8.68 0.09 -6.88
C ALA A 297 -10.04 0.83 -6.78
N ASN A 298 -11.07 0.34 -7.48
CA ASN A 298 -12.40 0.96 -7.50
C ASN A 298 -13.16 0.75 -6.19
N VAL A 299 -13.04 -0.44 -5.59
CA VAL A 299 -13.64 -0.77 -4.29
C VAL A 299 -13.01 0.11 -3.21
N LEU A 300 -11.68 0.20 -3.20
CA LEU A 300 -10.94 1.07 -2.27
C LEU A 300 -11.33 2.54 -2.46
N GLU A 301 -11.42 3.02 -3.70
CA GLU A 301 -11.82 4.40 -3.98
C GLU A 301 -13.21 4.72 -3.43
N SER A 302 -14.19 3.82 -3.62
CA SER A 302 -15.56 4.00 -3.16
C SER A 302 -15.70 4.06 -1.64
N MET A 303 -14.82 3.37 -0.90
CA MET A 303 -14.81 3.36 0.58
C MET A 303 -13.95 4.49 1.16
N VAL A 304 -12.80 4.75 0.54
CA VAL A 304 -11.83 5.72 1.04
C VAL A 304 -12.25 7.15 0.75
N THR A 305 -12.78 7.44 -0.43
CA THR A 305 -13.18 8.81 -0.80
C THR A 305 -14.20 9.44 0.17
N PRO A 306 -15.29 8.76 0.58
CA PRO A 306 -16.20 9.29 1.59
C PRO A 306 -15.54 9.55 2.95
N PHE A 307 -14.55 8.74 3.32
CA PHE A 307 -13.76 8.98 4.52
C PHE A 307 -12.90 10.23 4.38
N LEU A 308 -12.20 10.40 3.27
CA LEU A 308 -11.33 11.54 3.01
C LEU A 308 -12.13 12.86 2.87
N ASP A 309 -13.36 12.79 2.39
CA ASP A 309 -14.22 13.95 2.15
C ASP A 309 -15.16 14.30 3.33
N ASP A 310 -14.98 13.67 4.51
CA ASP A 310 -15.85 13.84 5.67
C ASP A 310 -17.35 13.64 5.36
N ALA A 311 -17.64 12.70 4.46
CA ALA A 311 -19.02 12.40 4.11
C ALA A 311 -19.82 12.03 5.39
N PRO A 312 -21.02 12.57 5.55
CA PRO A 312 -21.84 12.25 6.71
C PRO A 312 -22.17 10.75 6.75
N PRO A 313 -22.45 10.19 7.94
CA PRO A 313 -22.89 8.81 8.05
C PRO A 313 -24.19 8.60 7.30
N ALA A 314 -24.34 7.42 6.69
CA ALA A 314 -25.60 7.01 6.09
C ALA A 314 -26.59 6.64 7.20
N ASN A 315 -27.41 7.59 7.61
CA ASN A 315 -28.54 7.34 8.48
C ASN A 315 -29.81 7.40 7.62
N PRO A 316 -30.47 6.25 7.35
CA PRO A 316 -31.71 6.26 6.62
C PRO A 316 -32.79 7.00 7.45
N SER A 317 -33.63 7.78 6.78
CA SER A 317 -34.88 8.26 7.40
C SER A 317 -35.82 7.06 7.50
N LEU A 318 -36.00 6.58 8.69
CA LEU A 318 -36.89 5.43 8.96
C LEU A 318 -38.33 5.84 9.22
N TRP A 319 -38.61 7.15 9.32
CA TRP A 319 -39.91 7.75 9.66
C TRP A 319 -40.24 8.95 8.75
#